data_5bb202f9464b578737fa2ee63840e9fd
#
_entry.id   5bb202f9464b578737fa2ee63840e9fd
#
_cell.length_a   1.000
_cell.length_b   1.000
_cell.length_c   1.000
_cell.angle_alpha   90.00
_cell.angle_beta   90.00
_cell.angle_gamma   90.00
#
_symmetry.space_group_name_H-M   'P 1'
#
loop_
_entity.id
_entity.type
_entity.pdbx_description
1 polymer ?
#
loop_
_entity_poly.entity_id
_entity_poly.type
_entity_poly.pdbx_seq_one_letter_code
_entity_poly.pdbx_strand_id
1 'polypeptide(L)'
;SCVQTLYHMFDFRVEAIEFRVDEASEVTGKPLMDLKLKKDVLIAFINRNGTIITPSGHDAIEVGDTAMVVTIHTGFNDIRDILA
;
A
#
# COMPACT_ATOMS: atom_id res chain seq x y z
N SER A 1 10.77 2.10 1.28
CA SER A 1 9.89 2.44 0.16
C SER A 1 9.73 3.94 0.06
N CYS A 2 9.37 4.45 -1.09
CA CYS A 2 9.12 5.86 -1.27
C CYS A 2 7.76 6.09 -1.90
N VAL A 3 7.19 7.26 -1.64
CA VAL A 3 5.98 7.70 -2.29
C VAL A 3 6.31 8.03 -3.74
N GLN A 4 5.63 7.38 -4.67
CA GLN A 4 5.80 7.60 -6.08
C GLN A 4 4.80 8.63 -6.60
N THR A 5 3.56 8.52 -6.15
CA THR A 5 2.49 9.44 -6.52
C THR A 5 1.50 9.55 -5.36
N LEU A 6 0.98 10.75 -5.17
CA LEU A 6 -0.03 11.02 -4.14
C LEU A 6 -1.19 11.76 -4.78
N TYR A 7 -2.40 11.24 -4.62
CA TYR A 7 -3.64 11.85 -5.09
C TYR A 7 -4.49 12.23 -3.89
N HIS A 8 -5.10 13.41 -3.93
CA HIS A 8 -6.10 13.83 -2.95
C HIS A 8 -7.48 13.78 -3.59
N MET A 9 -8.45 13.19 -2.90
CA MET A 9 -9.81 13.03 -3.36
C MET A 9 -10.79 13.51 -2.30
N PHE A 10 -12.01 13.80 -2.72
CA PHE A 10 -13.09 14.20 -1.80
C PHE A 10 -12.69 15.35 -0.88
N ASP A 11 -12.21 16.46 -1.46
CA ASP A 11 -11.77 17.66 -0.73
C ASP A 11 -10.64 17.34 0.26
N PHE A 12 -9.68 16.54 -0.17
CA PHE A 12 -8.52 16.14 0.64
C PHE A 12 -8.85 15.24 1.82
N ARG A 13 -10.02 14.58 1.81
CA ARG A 13 -10.41 13.66 2.88
C ARG A 13 -9.88 12.25 2.64
N VAL A 14 -9.54 11.92 1.41
CA VAL A 14 -9.04 10.60 1.03
C VAL A 14 -7.76 10.80 0.25
N GLU A 15 -6.76 10.00 0.57
CA GLU A 15 -5.50 9.95 -0.17
C GLU A 15 -5.37 8.60 -0.85
N ALA A 16 -4.92 8.62 -2.09
CA ALA A 16 -4.47 7.42 -2.80
C ALA A 16 -2.98 7.59 -3.05
N ILE A 17 -2.19 6.67 -2.52
CA ILE A 17 -0.73 6.79 -2.51
C ILE A 17 -0.14 5.58 -3.22
N GLU A 18 0.70 5.82 -4.22
CA GLU A 18 1.51 4.77 -4.82
C GLU A 18 2.84 4.69 -4.11
N PHE A 19 3.11 3.55 -3.48
CA PHE A 19 4.38 3.27 -2.86
C PHE A 19 5.19 2.31 -3.72
N ARG A 20 6.42 2.69 -4.03
CA ARG A 20 7.35 1.75 -4.60
C ARG A 20 8.03 0.98 -3.48
N VAL A 21 7.92 -0.33 -3.54
CA VAL A 21 8.49 -1.22 -2.52
C VAL A 21 9.88 -1.67 -2.99
N ASP A 22 10.90 -1.00 -2.50
CA ASP A 22 12.27 -1.20 -2.95
C ASP A 22 13.12 -2.01 -1.96
N GLU A 23 12.59 -2.32 -0.78
CA GLU A 23 13.30 -3.14 0.19
C GLU A 23 12.32 -3.97 1.02
N ALA A 24 12.80 -5.07 1.57
CA ALA A 24 12.02 -5.93 2.45
C ALA A 24 11.75 -5.24 3.79
N SER A 25 10.60 -5.51 4.36
CA SER A 25 10.20 -4.99 5.67
C SER A 25 9.16 -5.93 6.29
N GLU A 26 8.57 -5.51 7.40
CA GLU A 26 7.49 -6.27 8.04
C GLU A 26 6.26 -6.40 7.14
N VAL A 27 6.13 -5.53 6.14
CA VAL A 27 5.01 -5.51 5.22
C VAL A 27 5.16 -6.54 4.09
N THR A 28 6.40 -6.87 3.72
CA THR A 28 6.66 -7.72 2.55
C THR A 28 6.66 -9.21 2.88
N GLY A 29 6.23 -10.02 1.91
CA GLY A 29 6.35 -11.46 1.99
C GLY A 29 5.33 -12.16 2.87
N LYS A 30 4.40 -11.45 3.46
CA LYS A 30 3.34 -12.01 4.29
C LYS A 30 1.99 -11.79 3.64
N PRO A 31 1.07 -12.75 3.69
CA PRO A 31 -0.30 -12.52 3.23
C PRO A 31 -0.91 -11.29 3.91
N LEU A 32 -1.65 -10.49 3.16
CA LEU A 32 -2.24 -9.27 3.71
C LEU A 32 -3.12 -9.54 4.91
N MET A 33 -3.80 -10.71 4.93
CA MET A 33 -4.64 -11.10 6.07
C MET A 33 -3.84 -11.29 7.36
N ASP A 34 -2.54 -11.54 7.25
CA ASP A 34 -1.66 -11.75 8.41
C ASP A 34 -0.99 -10.46 8.86
N LEU A 35 -1.20 -9.35 8.14
CA LEU A 35 -0.70 -8.05 8.54
C LEU A 35 -1.73 -7.35 9.43
N LYS A 36 -1.23 -6.69 10.45
CA LYS A 36 -2.09 -5.87 11.31
C LYS A 36 -2.12 -4.46 10.74
N LEU A 37 -3.11 -4.20 9.90
CA LEU A 37 -3.24 -2.92 9.22
C LEU A 37 -3.96 -1.90 10.10
N LYS A 38 -3.60 -0.63 9.93
CA LYS A 38 -4.39 0.46 10.49
C LYS A 38 -5.81 0.37 9.94
N LYS A 39 -6.76 0.82 10.75
CA LYS A 39 -8.13 1.01 10.33
C LYS A 39 -8.18 2.00 9.16
N ASP A 40 -9.12 1.84 8.26
CA ASP A 40 -9.32 2.75 7.13
C ASP A 40 -8.13 2.80 6.17
N VAL A 41 -7.47 1.67 5.98
CA VAL A 41 -6.42 1.47 4.99
C VAL A 41 -6.84 0.36 4.05
N LEU A 42 -6.81 0.64 2.76
CA LEU A 42 -7.10 -0.33 1.71
C LEU A 42 -5.91 -0.44 0.78
N ILE A 43 -5.43 -1.66 0.56
CA ILE A 43 -4.47 -1.95 -0.50
C ILE A 43 -5.30 -2.24 -1.75
N ALA A 44 -5.46 -1.22 -2.59
CA ALA A 44 -6.38 -1.29 -3.72
C ALA A 44 -5.82 -2.12 -4.87
N PHE A 45 -4.57 -1.90 -5.22
CA PHE A 45 -3.89 -2.56 -6.34
C PHE A 45 -2.43 -2.77 -6.04
N ILE A 46 -1.86 -3.80 -6.67
CA ILE A 46 -0.42 -4.03 -6.72
C ILE A 46 -0.04 -4.11 -8.19
N ASN A 47 0.98 -3.35 -8.59
CA ASN A 47 1.58 -3.47 -9.92
C ASN A 47 2.87 -4.25 -9.75
N ARG A 48 2.90 -5.46 -10.29
CA ARG A 48 4.05 -6.36 -10.23
C ARG A 48 4.54 -6.61 -11.65
N ASN A 49 5.65 -6.00 -11.99
CA ASN A 49 6.26 -6.14 -13.33
C ASN A 49 5.27 -5.84 -14.45
N GLY A 50 4.45 -4.80 -14.29
CA GLY A 50 3.46 -4.39 -15.27
C GLY A 50 2.12 -5.14 -15.19
N THR A 51 2.01 -6.16 -14.35
CA THR A 51 0.75 -6.85 -14.11
C THR A 51 0.03 -6.21 -12.94
N ILE A 52 -1.21 -5.80 -13.16
CA ILE A 52 -2.04 -5.21 -12.11
C ILE A 52 -2.80 -6.32 -11.40
N ILE A 53 -2.60 -6.38 -10.10
CA ILE A 53 -3.23 -7.36 -9.21
C ILE A 53 -4.22 -6.60 -8.32
N THR A 54 -5.45 -7.11 -8.23
CA THR A 54 -6.39 -6.69 -7.19
C THR A 54 -6.20 -7.67 -6.03
N PRO A 55 -5.49 -7.28 -4.97
CA PRO A 55 -5.05 -8.26 -3.98
C PRO A 55 -6.20 -8.73 -3.09
N SER A 56 -6.16 -10.01 -2.75
CA SER A 56 -6.98 -10.59 -1.69
C SER A 56 -6.15 -10.72 -0.43
N GLY A 57 -6.76 -11.19 0.65
CA GLY A 57 -6.03 -11.44 1.90
C GLY A 57 -4.92 -12.48 1.77
N HIS A 58 -4.97 -13.33 0.74
CA HIS A 58 -3.94 -14.37 0.51
C HIS A 58 -2.73 -13.83 -0.25
N ASP A 59 -2.84 -12.67 -0.87
CA ASP A 59 -1.74 -12.06 -1.61
C ASP A 59 -0.79 -11.33 -0.67
N ALA A 60 0.47 -11.23 -1.06
CA ALA A 60 1.50 -10.54 -0.31
C ALA A 60 2.10 -9.43 -1.16
N ILE A 61 2.56 -8.38 -0.49
CA ILE A 61 3.37 -7.34 -1.13
C ILE A 61 4.80 -7.85 -1.21
N GLU A 62 5.40 -7.73 -2.38
CA GLU A 62 6.76 -8.19 -2.64
C GLU A 62 7.68 -7.02 -2.99
N VAL A 63 8.97 -7.19 -2.73
CA VAL A 63 9.98 -6.23 -3.17
C VAL A 63 9.91 -6.09 -4.70
N GLY A 64 9.93 -4.87 -5.18
CA GLY A 64 9.78 -4.56 -6.61
C GLY A 64 8.36 -4.17 -7.01
N ASP A 65 7.38 -4.42 -6.14
CA ASP A 65 6.01 -4.03 -6.39
C ASP A 65 5.84 -2.52 -6.28
N THR A 66 4.82 -2.00 -6.96
CA THR A 66 4.22 -0.71 -6.64
C THR A 66 2.85 -0.99 -6.04
N ALA A 67 2.61 -0.52 -4.82
CA ALA A 67 1.35 -0.75 -4.12
C ALA A 67 0.54 0.55 -4.06
N MET A 68 -0.72 0.47 -4.47
CA MET A 68 -1.66 1.58 -4.36
C MET A 68 -2.44 1.43 -3.06
N VAL A 69 -2.26 2.38 -2.17
CA VAL A 69 -2.93 2.43 -0.86
C VAL A 69 -3.96 3.56 -0.88
N VAL A 70 -5.17 3.26 -0.44
CA VAL A 70 -6.23 4.26 -0.31
C VAL A 70 -6.58 4.37 1.17
N THR A 71 -6.60 5.59 1.70
CA THR A 71 -6.79 5.80 3.13
C THR A 71 -7.35 7.20 3.43
N ILE A 72 -8.00 7.33 4.58
CA ILE A 72 -8.38 8.65 5.11
C ILE A 72 -7.29 9.23 6.03
N HIS A 73 -6.24 8.46 6.32
CA HIS A 73 -5.10 8.97 7.09
C HIS A 73 -4.28 9.91 6.21
N THR A 74 -3.57 10.82 6.84
CA THR A 74 -2.67 11.74 6.17
C THR A 74 -1.24 11.52 6.64
N GLY A 75 -0.28 11.92 5.81
CA GLY A 75 1.13 11.89 6.21
C GLY A 75 1.82 10.56 6.04
N PHE A 76 1.22 9.59 5.35
CA PHE A 76 1.94 8.36 5.01
C PHE A 76 3.09 8.68 4.07
N ASN A 77 4.29 8.29 4.42
CA ASN A 77 5.47 8.51 3.57
C ASN A 77 6.29 7.24 3.36
N ASP A 78 5.89 6.13 3.95
CA ASP A 78 6.49 4.82 3.76
C ASP A 78 5.41 3.75 3.79
N ILE A 79 5.60 2.66 3.04
CA ILE A 79 4.61 1.58 3.00
C ILE A 79 4.35 1.00 4.40
N ARG A 80 5.34 1.02 5.28
CA ARG A 80 5.17 0.51 6.65
C ARG A 80 4.17 1.32 7.48
N ASP A 81 3.83 2.52 7.03
CA ASP A 81 2.84 3.36 7.72
C ASP A 81 1.44 2.76 7.68
N ILE A 82 1.19 1.76 6.81
CA ILE A 82 -0.09 1.04 6.80
C ILE A 82 -0.30 0.17 8.03
N LEU A 83 0.77 -0.15 8.75
CA LEU A 83 0.69 -1.03 9.92
C LEU A 83 0.13 -0.29 11.14
N ALA A 84 -0.67 -1.02 11.89
CA ALA A 84 -1.27 -0.52 13.14
C ALA A 84 -0.21 -0.27 14.23
#